data_6a894d3c0474aa65d3d5c597f6788acf
#
_entry.id   6a894d3c0474aa65d3d5c597f6788acf
#
_cell.length_a   1.000
_cell.length_b   1.000
_cell.length_c   1.000
_cell.angle_alpha   90.00
_cell.angle_beta   90.00
_cell.angle_gamma   90.00
#
_symmetry.space_group_name_H-M   'P 1'
#
loop_
_entity.id
_entity.type
_entity.pdbx_description
1 polymer ?
#
loop_
_entity_poly.entity_id
_entity_poly.type
_entity_poly.pdbx_seq_one_letter_code
_entity_poly.pdbx_strand_id
1 'polypeptide(L)'
;MGARETALNALIACRKSGAWPNGALKEYIARDRLSPRDAALATRLCYGVLQNRNKLDFYLKQLLTGRLKDLHPVVRDILHLGLYQIYELDKVPESAAVNESVTLAKKYCKNPKAGALVNAVLRKAAATKGTLQEPVSYADRYSHPDELISLLKANLPKGKLEPMLIADNAAPRTVVQVNTLRISAEKLAERLTAEHVCVKPHEWMADCLVLSGTGSLEQLPAFREGLFYVQDPAAKLSVLCAGLPESGGNVLDCCAAPGGKSFAAAIAMGGKGSIVSCDIYPHKTALIENGAARLGLTNITARQQDASQVVPEWVGAMDTVIADVPCSGLGIIRKKPDIRYKNLKELEDLPALQLKILETQASYVRPGGTLLYSTCTVLKRENEDVVSAFLAVHGEFTTEPLPLPGVFSKNETGMLTLIPGEYDTDGFFICRLRRKA
;
A
#
# COMPACT_ATOMS: atom_id res chain seq x y z
N MET A 1 -11.06 -26.60 -3.06
CA MET A 1 -9.61 -26.48 -2.74
C MET A 1 -9.48 -25.95 -1.33
N GLY A 2 -8.36 -26.22 -0.63
CA GLY A 2 -8.15 -25.71 0.74
C GLY A 2 -7.28 -24.46 0.75
N ALA A 3 -7.26 -23.72 1.88
CA ALA A 3 -6.53 -22.47 2.07
C ALA A 3 -5.05 -22.51 1.60
N ARG A 4 -4.35 -23.60 1.87
CA ARG A 4 -2.93 -23.78 1.51
C ARG A 4 -2.72 -23.88 0.00
N GLU A 5 -3.62 -24.58 -0.67
CA GLU A 5 -3.60 -24.75 -2.12
C GLU A 5 -3.91 -23.43 -2.84
N THR A 6 -4.90 -22.69 -2.34
CA THR A 6 -5.23 -21.35 -2.84
C THR A 6 -4.05 -20.38 -2.68
N ALA A 7 -3.37 -20.40 -1.51
CA ALA A 7 -2.16 -19.61 -1.29
C ALA A 7 -1.02 -19.99 -2.25
N LEU A 8 -0.80 -21.31 -2.50
CA LEU A 8 0.21 -21.77 -3.45
C LEU A 8 -0.09 -21.29 -4.88
N ASN A 9 -1.34 -21.37 -5.31
CA ASN A 9 -1.75 -20.91 -6.64
C ASN A 9 -1.52 -19.41 -6.82
N ALA A 10 -1.83 -18.60 -5.78
CA ALA A 10 -1.55 -17.16 -5.78
C ALA A 10 -0.04 -16.88 -5.88
N LEU A 11 0.80 -17.58 -5.09
CA LEU A 11 2.27 -17.42 -5.15
C LEU A 11 2.83 -17.81 -6.54
N ILE A 12 2.32 -18.89 -7.13
CA ILE A 12 2.71 -19.31 -8.48
C ILE A 12 2.32 -18.25 -9.52
N ALA A 13 1.12 -17.67 -9.43
CA ALA A 13 0.67 -16.60 -10.32
C ALA A 13 1.54 -15.35 -10.19
N CYS A 14 1.82 -14.90 -8.96
CA CYS A 14 2.72 -13.77 -8.71
C CYS A 14 4.09 -13.99 -9.34
N ARG A 15 4.65 -15.19 -9.20
CA ARG A 15 5.98 -15.52 -9.74
C ARG A 15 6.00 -15.64 -11.26
N LYS A 16 4.96 -16.24 -11.89
CA LYS A 16 4.95 -16.55 -13.33
C LYS A 16 4.50 -15.38 -14.20
N SER A 17 3.48 -14.66 -13.76
CA SER A 17 2.83 -13.61 -14.55
C SER A 17 2.99 -12.20 -13.98
N GLY A 18 3.74 -12.04 -12.89
CA GLY A 18 3.82 -10.75 -12.20
C GLY A 18 2.48 -10.30 -11.60
N ALA A 19 1.53 -11.22 -11.42
CA ALA A 19 0.21 -10.89 -10.88
C ALA A 19 0.33 -10.25 -9.49
N TRP A 20 -0.48 -9.22 -9.25
CA TRP A 20 -0.55 -8.59 -7.94
C TRP A 20 -1.15 -9.56 -6.91
N PRO A 21 -0.53 -9.77 -5.75
CA PRO A 21 -0.97 -10.76 -4.76
C PRO A 21 -2.44 -10.58 -4.34
N ASN A 22 -2.87 -9.33 -4.15
CA ASN A 22 -4.25 -9.02 -3.78
C ASN A 22 -5.26 -9.47 -4.85
N GLY A 23 -4.98 -9.16 -6.12
CA GLY A 23 -5.83 -9.57 -7.25
C GLY A 23 -5.90 -11.08 -7.38
N ALA A 24 -4.74 -11.75 -7.40
CA ALA A 24 -4.66 -13.20 -7.50
C ALA A 24 -5.36 -13.90 -6.33
N LEU A 25 -5.15 -13.42 -5.09
CA LEU A 25 -5.82 -13.99 -3.92
C LEU A 25 -7.34 -13.81 -3.99
N LYS A 26 -7.84 -12.62 -4.33
CA LYS A 26 -9.29 -12.37 -4.44
C LYS A 26 -9.93 -13.28 -5.48
N GLU A 27 -9.30 -13.44 -6.62
CA GLU A 27 -9.74 -14.34 -7.69
C GLU A 27 -9.78 -15.81 -7.22
N TYR A 28 -8.68 -16.31 -6.66
CA TYR A 28 -8.59 -17.70 -6.25
C TYR A 28 -9.47 -18.02 -5.04
N ILE A 29 -9.60 -17.11 -4.07
CA ILE A 29 -10.54 -17.27 -2.93
C ILE A 29 -11.98 -17.40 -3.42
N ALA A 30 -12.39 -16.55 -4.38
CA ALA A 30 -13.72 -16.59 -4.97
C ALA A 30 -13.94 -17.86 -5.79
N ARG A 31 -12.98 -18.21 -6.67
CA ARG A 31 -13.01 -19.44 -7.49
C ARG A 31 -13.14 -20.70 -6.64
N ASP A 32 -12.37 -20.78 -5.55
CA ASP A 32 -12.28 -21.95 -4.68
C ASP A 32 -13.39 -21.96 -3.61
N ARG A 33 -14.22 -20.91 -3.55
CA ARG A 33 -15.34 -20.72 -2.61
C ARG A 33 -14.91 -20.96 -1.16
N LEU A 34 -13.80 -20.36 -0.76
CA LEU A 34 -13.26 -20.57 0.58
C LEU A 34 -14.20 -20.01 1.66
N SER A 35 -14.27 -20.71 2.81
CA SER A 35 -14.88 -20.14 4.01
C SER A 35 -14.11 -18.88 4.46
N PRO A 36 -14.73 -17.96 5.21
CA PRO A 36 -14.04 -16.77 5.75
C PRO A 36 -12.75 -17.11 6.50
N ARG A 37 -12.77 -18.21 7.27
CA ARG A 37 -11.60 -18.71 8.02
C ARG A 37 -10.48 -19.18 7.09
N ASP A 38 -10.83 -19.93 6.04
CA ASP A 38 -9.85 -20.44 5.08
C ASP A 38 -9.32 -19.32 4.17
N ALA A 39 -10.15 -18.36 3.81
CA ALA A 39 -9.75 -17.17 3.07
C ALA A 39 -8.72 -16.33 3.86
N ALA A 40 -8.96 -16.14 5.17
CA ALA A 40 -8.02 -15.47 6.07
C ALA A 40 -6.69 -16.24 6.17
N LEU A 41 -6.73 -17.56 6.29
CA LEU A 41 -5.53 -18.39 6.31
C LEU A 41 -4.77 -18.33 4.98
N ALA A 42 -5.46 -18.45 3.84
CA ALA A 42 -4.84 -18.35 2.51
C ALA A 42 -4.14 -17.01 2.33
N THR A 43 -4.80 -15.93 2.74
CA THR A 43 -4.25 -14.56 2.71
C THR A 43 -3.01 -14.46 3.58
N ARG A 44 -3.08 -14.92 4.84
CA ARG A 44 -1.93 -14.89 5.76
C ARG A 44 -0.75 -15.71 5.25
N LEU A 45 -1.00 -16.86 4.64
CA LEU A 45 0.05 -17.71 4.06
C LEU A 45 0.73 -17.05 2.86
N CYS A 46 -0.04 -16.52 1.92
CA CYS A 46 0.50 -15.89 0.73
C CYS A 46 1.32 -14.64 1.08
N TYR A 47 0.75 -13.71 1.84
CA TYR A 47 1.47 -12.49 2.25
C TYR A 47 2.64 -12.79 3.18
N GLY A 48 2.49 -13.74 4.10
CA GLY A 48 3.56 -14.13 5.01
C GLY A 48 4.78 -14.71 4.30
N VAL A 49 4.56 -15.55 3.27
CA VAL A 49 5.65 -16.05 2.42
C VAL A 49 6.31 -14.91 1.65
N LEU A 50 5.53 -14.00 1.05
CA LEU A 50 6.09 -12.86 0.32
C LEU A 50 6.89 -11.94 1.23
N GLN A 51 6.40 -11.65 2.43
CA GLN A 51 7.09 -10.82 3.42
C GLN A 51 8.39 -11.43 3.94
N ASN A 52 8.45 -12.76 4.06
CA ASN A 52 9.57 -13.47 4.70
C ASN A 52 10.43 -14.26 3.71
N ARG A 53 10.32 -14.03 2.42
CA ARG A 53 10.93 -14.87 1.39
C ARG A 53 12.45 -15.06 1.56
N ASN A 54 13.22 -14.00 1.80
CA ASN A 54 14.68 -14.11 1.99
C ASN A 54 15.02 -14.82 3.31
N LYS A 55 14.28 -14.53 4.38
CA LYS A 55 14.42 -15.21 5.67
C LYS A 55 14.15 -16.72 5.54
N LEU A 56 13.10 -17.08 4.82
CA LEU A 56 12.77 -18.48 4.53
C LEU A 56 13.84 -19.15 3.65
N ASP A 57 14.39 -18.43 2.67
CA ASP A 57 15.52 -18.92 1.87
C ASP A 57 16.78 -19.12 2.71
N PHE A 58 17.05 -18.24 3.68
CA PHE A 58 18.16 -18.38 4.60
C PHE A 58 18.05 -19.65 5.43
N TYR A 59 16.86 -19.97 5.95
CA TYR A 59 16.63 -21.24 6.65
C TYR A 59 16.69 -22.44 5.71
N LEU A 60 16.15 -22.35 4.49
CA LEU A 60 16.24 -23.43 3.51
C LEU A 60 17.69 -23.80 3.18
N LYS A 61 18.60 -22.83 3.07
CA LYS A 61 20.03 -23.10 2.82
C LYS A 61 20.66 -23.98 3.90
N GLN A 62 20.22 -23.89 5.15
CA GLN A 62 20.71 -24.70 6.27
C GLN A 62 20.07 -26.10 6.33
N LEU A 63 18.84 -26.22 5.82
CA LEU A 63 18.06 -27.46 5.87
C LEU A 63 18.36 -28.40 4.69
N LEU A 64 18.67 -27.82 3.52
CA LEU A 64 18.93 -28.56 2.29
C LEU A 64 20.32 -29.20 2.30
N THR A 65 20.45 -30.37 1.67
CA THR A 65 21.75 -30.99 1.33
C THR A 65 22.29 -30.49 -0.01
N GLY A 66 21.38 -29.99 -0.89
CA GLY A 66 21.72 -29.40 -2.20
C GLY A 66 21.61 -27.88 -2.19
N ARG A 67 21.87 -27.27 -3.35
CA ARG A 67 21.80 -25.82 -3.49
C ARG A 67 20.35 -25.34 -3.70
N LEU A 68 19.98 -24.24 -3.08
CA LEU A 68 18.65 -23.63 -3.20
C LEU A 68 18.25 -23.33 -4.66
N LYS A 69 19.21 -22.91 -5.48
CA LYS A 69 18.99 -22.57 -6.91
C LYS A 69 18.61 -23.77 -7.78
N ASP A 70 18.91 -24.98 -7.32
CA ASP A 70 18.62 -26.23 -8.05
C ASP A 70 17.20 -26.74 -7.77
N LEU A 71 16.48 -26.12 -6.81
CA LEU A 71 15.09 -26.47 -6.52
C LEU A 71 14.15 -26.04 -7.65
N HIS A 72 13.26 -26.94 -8.02
CA HIS A 72 12.14 -26.56 -8.89
C HIS A 72 11.30 -25.44 -8.22
N PRO A 73 10.97 -24.36 -8.93
CA PRO A 73 10.32 -23.20 -8.32
C PRO A 73 9.05 -23.50 -7.51
N VAL A 74 8.21 -24.44 -7.98
CA VAL A 74 6.99 -24.85 -7.24
C VAL A 74 7.36 -25.60 -5.94
N VAL A 75 8.43 -26.40 -5.94
CA VAL A 75 8.92 -27.07 -4.71
C VAL A 75 9.39 -26.02 -3.70
N ARG A 76 10.10 -24.99 -4.16
CA ARG A 76 10.52 -23.87 -3.31
C ARG A 76 9.33 -23.11 -2.72
N ASP A 77 8.31 -22.80 -3.53
CA ASP A 77 7.07 -22.16 -3.04
C ASP A 77 6.38 -23.02 -1.96
N ILE A 78 6.30 -24.34 -2.15
CA ILE A 78 5.72 -25.29 -1.17
C ILE A 78 6.55 -25.33 0.11
N LEU A 79 7.88 -25.37 0.00
CA LEU A 79 8.78 -25.33 1.16
C LEU A 79 8.66 -24.03 1.93
N HIS A 80 8.54 -22.88 1.24
CA HIS A 80 8.29 -21.60 1.89
C HIS A 80 6.97 -21.61 2.68
N LEU A 81 5.89 -22.14 2.08
CA LEU A 81 4.60 -22.28 2.78
C LEU A 81 4.71 -23.16 4.02
N GLY A 82 5.43 -24.29 3.91
CA GLY A 82 5.66 -25.19 5.05
C GLY A 82 6.46 -24.54 6.16
N LEU A 83 7.60 -23.94 5.83
CA LEU A 83 8.46 -23.23 6.78
C LEU A 83 7.77 -22.05 7.45
N TYR A 84 7.04 -21.24 6.69
CA TYR A 84 6.28 -20.12 7.26
C TYR A 84 5.27 -20.60 8.30
N GLN A 85 4.59 -21.71 8.05
CA GLN A 85 3.67 -22.31 9.03
C GLN A 85 4.40 -22.81 10.28
N ILE A 86 5.56 -23.46 10.12
CA ILE A 86 6.33 -24.03 11.23
C ILE A 86 6.94 -22.92 12.11
N TYR A 87 7.51 -21.87 11.50
CA TYR A 87 8.26 -20.85 12.25
C TYR A 87 7.44 -19.63 12.67
N GLU A 88 6.38 -19.29 11.94
CA GLU A 88 5.66 -18.02 12.12
C GLU A 88 4.19 -18.18 12.52
N LEU A 89 3.65 -19.42 12.59
CA LEU A 89 2.26 -19.67 12.94
C LEU A 89 2.11 -20.62 14.14
N ASP A 90 1.98 -20.06 15.34
CA ASP A 90 1.86 -20.85 16.59
C ASP A 90 0.62 -21.74 16.64
N LYS A 91 -0.47 -21.37 15.93
CA LYS A 91 -1.74 -22.11 15.95
C LYS A 91 -1.82 -23.25 14.91
N VAL A 92 -0.78 -23.44 14.11
CA VAL A 92 -0.73 -24.52 13.11
C VAL A 92 0.17 -25.64 13.64
N PRO A 93 -0.36 -26.85 13.84
CA PRO A 93 0.48 -28.00 14.21
C PRO A 93 1.53 -28.27 13.13
N GLU A 94 2.78 -28.48 13.54
CA GLU A 94 3.90 -28.74 12.62
C GLU A 94 3.65 -29.95 11.73
N SER A 95 3.05 -31.01 12.29
CA SER A 95 2.64 -32.21 11.53
C SER A 95 1.65 -31.88 10.41
N ALA A 96 0.72 -30.97 10.65
CA ALA A 96 -0.24 -30.52 9.63
C ALA A 96 0.46 -29.72 8.53
N ALA A 97 1.39 -28.82 8.90
CA ALA A 97 2.20 -28.08 7.93
C ALA A 97 3.00 -29.00 7.01
N VAL A 98 3.63 -30.04 7.58
CA VAL A 98 4.39 -31.06 6.83
C VAL A 98 3.48 -31.86 5.89
N ASN A 99 2.43 -32.47 6.43
CA ASN A 99 1.56 -33.37 5.66
C ASN A 99 0.86 -32.68 4.49
N GLU A 100 0.32 -31.48 4.72
CA GLU A 100 -0.32 -30.68 3.68
C GLU A 100 0.68 -30.25 2.59
N SER A 101 1.90 -29.86 2.98
CA SER A 101 2.95 -29.50 2.02
C SER A 101 3.39 -30.70 1.17
N VAL A 102 3.47 -31.89 1.75
CA VAL A 102 3.74 -33.14 1.00
C VAL A 102 2.62 -33.45 0.01
N THR A 103 1.37 -33.25 0.42
CA THR A 103 0.19 -33.43 -0.46
C THR A 103 0.24 -32.47 -1.64
N LEU A 104 0.57 -31.18 -1.41
CA LEU A 104 0.77 -30.20 -2.47
C LEU A 104 1.92 -30.58 -3.40
N ALA A 105 3.04 -31.07 -2.87
CA ALA A 105 4.16 -31.49 -3.68
C ALA A 105 3.81 -32.67 -4.61
N LYS A 106 3.08 -33.65 -4.11
CA LYS A 106 2.58 -34.77 -4.91
C LYS A 106 1.62 -34.33 -6.02
N LYS A 107 0.80 -33.31 -5.76
CA LYS A 107 -0.22 -32.81 -6.71
C LYS A 107 0.39 -31.89 -7.78
N TYR A 108 1.32 -31.00 -7.41
CA TYR A 108 1.81 -29.93 -8.29
C TYR A 108 3.15 -30.20 -8.94
N CYS A 109 3.89 -31.23 -8.48
CA CYS A 109 5.20 -31.56 -9.02
C CYS A 109 5.15 -32.87 -9.81
N LYS A 110 5.64 -32.84 -11.06
CA LYS A 110 5.71 -34.05 -11.91
C LYS A 110 6.71 -35.08 -11.40
N ASN A 111 7.74 -34.62 -10.65
CA ASN A 111 8.77 -35.51 -10.10
C ASN A 111 8.24 -36.22 -8.84
N PRO A 112 8.15 -37.55 -8.82
CA PRO A 112 7.64 -38.31 -7.66
C PRO A 112 8.49 -38.15 -6.41
N LYS A 113 9.78 -37.80 -6.56
CA LYS A 113 10.71 -37.55 -5.45
C LYS A 113 10.44 -36.21 -4.73
N ALA A 114 9.66 -35.29 -5.33
CA ALA A 114 9.38 -34.00 -4.73
C ALA A 114 8.69 -34.09 -3.37
N GLY A 115 7.73 -35.02 -3.21
CA GLY A 115 7.05 -35.26 -1.94
C GLY A 115 7.99 -35.76 -0.84
N ALA A 116 8.93 -36.66 -1.20
CA ALA A 116 9.91 -37.16 -0.26
C ALA A 116 10.90 -36.06 0.19
N LEU A 117 11.35 -35.22 -0.75
CA LEU A 117 12.21 -34.06 -0.45
C LEU A 117 11.51 -33.08 0.49
N VAL A 118 10.27 -32.67 0.18
CA VAL A 118 9.49 -31.75 1.00
C VAL A 118 9.29 -32.31 2.41
N ASN A 119 8.96 -33.62 2.53
CA ASN A 119 8.81 -34.28 3.82
C ASN A 119 10.11 -34.25 4.64
N ALA A 120 11.24 -34.61 4.02
CA ALA A 120 12.55 -34.64 4.70
C ALA A 120 12.95 -33.24 5.21
N VAL A 121 12.84 -32.21 4.35
CA VAL A 121 13.22 -30.84 4.68
C VAL A 121 12.32 -30.27 5.79
N LEU A 122 11.01 -30.42 5.69
CA LEU A 122 10.08 -29.84 6.68
C LEU A 122 10.08 -30.59 8.02
N ARG A 123 10.31 -31.91 8.04
CA ARG A 123 10.53 -32.65 9.29
C ARG A 123 11.83 -32.22 9.98
N LYS A 124 12.90 -32.02 9.21
CA LYS A 124 14.15 -31.48 9.74
C LYS A 124 13.94 -30.07 10.30
N ALA A 125 13.18 -29.20 9.58
CA ALA A 125 12.83 -27.88 10.05
C ALA A 125 12.09 -27.89 11.39
N ALA A 126 11.08 -28.75 11.54
CA ALA A 126 10.34 -28.93 12.81
C ALA A 126 11.24 -29.40 13.93
N ALA A 127 12.11 -30.40 13.68
CA ALA A 127 13.03 -30.96 14.67
C ALA A 127 14.15 -29.98 15.09
N THR A 128 14.50 -29.02 14.24
CA THR A 128 15.58 -28.02 14.49
C THR A 128 15.04 -26.63 14.77
N LYS A 129 13.76 -26.48 15.03
CA LYS A 129 13.14 -25.17 15.37
C LYS A 129 13.84 -24.57 16.60
N GLY A 130 14.30 -23.33 16.45
CA GLY A 130 15.05 -22.63 17.51
C GLY A 130 16.53 -22.98 17.63
N THR A 131 17.07 -23.90 16.80
CA THR A 131 18.49 -24.28 16.82
C THR A 131 19.25 -23.87 15.56
N LEU A 132 18.53 -23.43 14.50
CA LEU A 132 19.16 -22.90 13.29
C LEU A 132 19.81 -21.55 13.57
N GLN A 133 20.83 -21.21 12.80
CA GLN A 133 21.39 -19.87 12.85
C GLN A 133 20.35 -18.83 12.43
N GLU A 134 20.28 -17.75 13.19
CA GLU A 134 19.43 -16.61 12.86
C GLU A 134 20.12 -15.71 11.82
N PRO A 135 19.35 -15.08 10.92
CA PRO A 135 19.91 -14.17 9.92
C PRO A 135 20.47 -12.89 10.57
N VAL A 136 21.71 -12.54 10.20
CA VAL A 136 22.41 -11.34 10.70
C VAL A 136 22.28 -10.17 9.73
N SER A 137 22.30 -10.45 8.42
CA SER A 137 22.16 -9.39 7.40
C SER A 137 20.75 -8.79 7.42
N TYR A 138 20.62 -7.50 7.13
CA TYR A 138 19.33 -6.86 6.97
C TYR A 138 18.49 -7.52 5.86
N ALA A 139 19.14 -7.96 4.79
CA ALA A 139 18.48 -8.61 3.66
C ALA A 139 17.78 -9.91 4.05
N ASP A 140 18.42 -10.75 4.82
CA ASP A 140 17.84 -12.01 5.26
C ASP A 140 16.90 -11.79 6.46
N ARG A 141 17.30 -10.94 7.44
CA ARG A 141 16.55 -10.70 8.67
C ARG A 141 15.18 -10.06 8.42
N TYR A 142 15.16 -9.03 7.57
CA TYR A 142 13.94 -8.27 7.23
C TYR A 142 13.36 -8.63 5.85
N SER A 143 13.94 -9.61 5.16
CA SER A 143 13.50 -10.07 3.84
C SER A 143 13.37 -8.95 2.78
N HIS A 144 14.37 -8.10 2.70
CA HIS A 144 14.50 -7.10 1.65
C HIS A 144 15.71 -7.43 0.77
N PRO A 145 15.65 -7.37 -0.57
CA PRO A 145 16.82 -7.56 -1.43
C PRO A 145 17.93 -6.57 -1.11
N ASP A 146 19.20 -7.01 -1.20
CA ASP A 146 20.38 -6.17 -0.91
C ASP A 146 20.42 -4.87 -1.72
N GLU A 147 20.00 -4.94 -2.99
CA GLU A 147 19.89 -3.77 -3.87
C GLU A 147 18.88 -2.75 -3.34
N LEU A 148 17.73 -3.23 -2.85
CA LEU A 148 16.71 -2.37 -2.25
C LEU A 148 17.21 -1.75 -0.94
N ILE A 149 17.88 -2.53 -0.09
CA ILE A 149 18.47 -2.02 1.15
C ILE A 149 19.50 -0.92 0.86
N SER A 150 20.35 -1.14 -0.14
CA SER A 150 21.34 -0.15 -0.57
C SER A 150 20.67 1.13 -1.07
N LEU A 151 19.62 1.01 -1.87
CA LEU A 151 18.83 2.15 -2.35
C LEU A 151 18.16 2.92 -1.21
N LEU A 152 17.48 2.22 -0.29
CA LEU A 152 16.84 2.85 0.87
C LEU A 152 17.86 3.54 1.77
N LYS A 153 19.01 2.89 2.04
CA LYS A 153 20.09 3.47 2.86
C LYS A 153 20.64 4.78 2.28
N ALA A 154 20.72 4.88 0.96
CA ALA A 154 21.18 6.10 0.28
C ALA A 154 20.16 7.26 0.34
N ASN A 155 18.88 6.96 0.51
CA ASN A 155 17.79 7.94 0.48
C ASN A 155 17.28 8.34 1.88
N LEU A 156 17.44 7.48 2.89
CA LEU A 156 16.92 7.71 4.22
C LEU A 156 17.93 8.47 5.12
N PRO A 157 17.46 9.29 6.06
CA PRO A 157 18.31 9.86 7.11
C PRO A 157 18.99 8.75 7.93
N LYS A 158 20.17 9.07 8.47
CA LYS A 158 20.93 8.14 9.32
C LYS A 158 20.07 7.60 10.47
N GLY A 159 20.08 6.29 10.67
CA GLY A 159 19.33 5.61 11.74
C GLY A 159 17.87 5.28 11.41
N LYS A 160 17.34 5.67 10.24
CA LYS A 160 15.94 5.42 9.86
C LYS A 160 15.72 4.12 9.07
N LEU A 161 16.78 3.51 8.54
CA LEU A 161 16.65 2.30 7.73
C LEU A 161 16.04 1.13 8.51
N GLU A 162 16.64 0.75 9.64
CA GLU A 162 16.17 -0.42 10.40
C GLU A 162 14.75 -0.25 10.94
N PRO A 163 14.35 0.89 11.54
CA PRO A 163 12.96 1.14 11.91
C PRO A 163 11.98 1.00 10.74
N MET A 164 12.33 1.48 9.54
CA MET A 164 11.52 1.31 8.34
C MET A 164 11.38 -0.17 7.96
N LEU A 165 12.48 -0.94 7.93
CA LEU A 165 12.43 -2.37 7.58
C LEU A 165 11.57 -3.18 8.59
N ILE A 166 11.60 -2.81 9.87
CA ILE A 166 10.71 -3.38 10.91
C ILE A 166 9.26 -3.03 10.61
N ALA A 167 8.97 -1.76 10.32
CA ALA A 167 7.62 -1.30 9.98
C ALA A 167 7.07 -1.97 8.72
N ASP A 168 7.89 -2.18 7.70
CA ASP A 168 7.52 -2.88 6.46
C ASP A 168 7.11 -4.34 6.69
N ASN A 169 7.60 -4.95 7.76
CA ASN A 169 7.25 -6.33 8.13
C ASN A 169 6.15 -6.42 9.19
N ALA A 170 5.72 -5.30 9.76
CA ALA A 170 4.59 -5.28 10.68
C ALA A 170 3.27 -5.61 9.97
N ALA A 171 2.32 -6.16 10.72
CA ALA A 171 0.97 -6.39 10.19
C ALA A 171 0.33 -5.03 9.80
N PRO A 172 -0.21 -4.89 8.58
CA PRO A 172 -0.88 -3.67 8.18
C PRO A 172 -2.13 -3.45 9.06
N ARG A 173 -2.30 -2.22 9.54
CA ARG A 173 -3.50 -1.83 10.29
C ARG A 173 -4.62 -1.47 9.31
N THR A 174 -5.85 -1.79 9.68
CA THR A 174 -7.02 -1.29 8.98
C THR A 174 -7.34 0.10 9.51
N VAL A 175 -6.99 1.11 8.73
CA VAL A 175 -7.24 2.51 9.08
C VAL A 175 -8.35 3.06 8.21
N VAL A 176 -9.33 3.72 8.83
CA VAL A 176 -10.49 4.28 8.17
C VAL A 176 -10.65 5.77 8.48
N GLN A 177 -11.14 6.48 7.50
CA GLN A 177 -11.47 7.90 7.60
C GLN A 177 -12.97 8.04 7.73
N VAL A 178 -13.40 8.83 8.71
CA VAL A 178 -14.80 9.10 8.98
C VAL A 178 -15.38 9.99 7.90
N ASN A 179 -16.57 9.67 7.42
CA ASN A 179 -17.34 10.59 6.60
C ASN A 179 -18.08 11.60 7.52
N THR A 180 -17.38 12.68 7.86
CA THR A 180 -17.87 13.69 8.82
C THR A 180 -19.08 14.47 8.33
N LEU A 181 -19.46 14.35 7.06
CA LEU A 181 -20.73 14.87 6.53
C LEU A 181 -21.94 14.05 7.01
N ARG A 182 -21.71 12.82 7.51
CA ARG A 182 -22.79 11.90 7.91
C ARG A 182 -22.77 11.55 9.38
N ILE A 183 -21.58 11.46 9.99
CA ILE A 183 -21.44 10.98 11.36
C ILE A 183 -20.16 11.53 12.01
N SER A 184 -20.16 11.74 13.33
CA SER A 184 -18.91 12.05 14.05
C SER A 184 -18.07 10.80 14.32
N ALA A 185 -16.80 10.98 14.63
CA ALA A 185 -15.87 9.89 14.91
C ALA A 185 -16.32 9.06 16.13
N GLU A 186 -16.84 9.71 17.17
CA GLU A 186 -17.33 9.07 18.40
C GLU A 186 -18.54 8.18 18.09
N LYS A 187 -19.54 8.71 17.38
CA LYS A 187 -20.73 7.94 17.00
C LYS A 187 -20.42 6.80 16.06
N LEU A 188 -19.44 6.96 15.13
CA LEU A 188 -18.98 5.87 14.30
C LEU A 188 -18.28 4.78 15.12
N ALA A 189 -17.47 5.17 16.11
CA ALA A 189 -16.81 4.21 17.00
C ALA A 189 -17.82 3.40 17.82
N GLU A 190 -18.85 4.03 18.36
CA GLU A 190 -19.96 3.35 19.04
C GLU A 190 -20.69 2.38 18.10
N ARG A 191 -21.02 2.83 16.88
CA ARG A 191 -21.69 2.00 15.87
C ARG A 191 -20.87 0.77 15.49
N LEU A 192 -19.58 0.93 15.21
CA LEU A 192 -18.68 -0.18 14.87
C LEU A 192 -18.47 -1.12 16.05
N THR A 193 -18.44 -0.62 17.29
CA THR A 193 -18.36 -1.48 18.48
C THR A 193 -19.62 -2.33 18.63
N ALA A 194 -20.80 -1.78 18.34
CA ALA A 194 -22.04 -2.54 18.29
C ALA A 194 -22.06 -3.60 17.16
N GLU A 195 -21.30 -3.39 16.11
CA GLU A 195 -21.04 -4.35 15.02
C GLU A 195 -19.90 -5.34 15.35
N HIS A 196 -19.46 -5.42 16.62
CA HIS A 196 -18.39 -6.29 17.14
C HIS A 196 -16.99 -6.01 16.55
N VAL A 197 -16.74 -4.79 16.11
CA VAL A 197 -15.41 -4.32 15.65
C VAL A 197 -14.68 -3.66 16.81
N CYS A 198 -13.40 -4.00 17.01
CA CYS A 198 -12.55 -3.28 17.94
C CYS A 198 -12.09 -1.98 17.31
N VAL A 199 -12.35 -0.85 17.94
CA VAL A 199 -12.07 0.48 17.44
C VAL A 199 -11.13 1.23 18.37
N LYS A 200 -10.14 1.92 17.80
CA LYS A 200 -9.27 2.87 18.52
C LYS A 200 -9.18 4.18 17.72
N PRO A 201 -9.28 5.35 18.36
CA PRO A 201 -8.95 6.61 17.71
C PRO A 201 -7.51 6.61 17.21
N HIS A 202 -7.26 7.30 16.10
CA HIS A 202 -5.87 7.54 15.66
C HIS A 202 -5.21 8.60 16.54
N GLU A 203 -3.92 8.43 16.83
CA GLU A 203 -3.21 9.24 17.84
C GLU A 203 -3.19 10.74 17.55
N TRP A 204 -3.14 11.15 16.28
CA TRP A 204 -2.98 12.55 15.90
C TRP A 204 -3.96 13.03 14.80
N MET A 205 -4.87 12.19 14.33
CA MET A 205 -5.87 12.56 13.33
C MET A 205 -7.29 12.27 13.85
N ALA A 206 -8.01 13.33 14.22
CA ALA A 206 -9.28 13.25 14.95
C ALA A 206 -10.37 12.43 14.22
N ASP A 207 -10.49 12.57 12.89
CA ASP A 207 -11.50 11.86 12.08
C ASP A 207 -10.97 10.57 11.48
N CYS A 208 -10.10 9.88 12.21
CA CYS A 208 -9.44 8.66 11.78
C CYS A 208 -9.54 7.59 12.86
N LEU A 209 -9.96 6.39 12.48
CA LEU A 209 -10.11 5.26 13.38
C LEU A 209 -9.26 4.08 12.92
N VAL A 210 -8.65 3.38 13.88
CA VAL A 210 -7.91 2.12 13.66
C VAL A 210 -8.81 0.96 14.07
N LEU A 211 -9.08 0.05 13.12
CA LEU A 211 -10.00 -1.05 13.31
C LEU A 211 -9.26 -2.39 13.41
N SER A 212 -9.82 -3.31 14.20
CA SER A 212 -9.40 -4.70 14.24
C SER A 212 -10.61 -5.63 14.48
N GLY A 213 -10.48 -6.90 14.05
CA GLY A 213 -11.58 -7.85 14.14
C GLY A 213 -12.72 -7.57 13.15
N THR A 214 -12.46 -6.85 12.06
CA THR A 214 -13.49 -6.38 11.11
C THR A 214 -14.11 -7.47 10.25
N GLY A 215 -13.44 -8.62 10.08
CA GLY A 215 -13.80 -9.53 9.00
C GLY A 215 -13.69 -8.84 7.63
N SER A 216 -14.68 -9.04 6.75
CA SER A 216 -14.78 -8.29 5.50
C SER A 216 -15.45 -6.94 5.76
N LEU A 217 -14.72 -5.85 5.52
CA LEU A 217 -15.24 -4.48 5.68
C LEU A 217 -16.50 -4.22 4.85
N GLU A 218 -16.56 -4.82 3.67
CA GLU A 218 -17.69 -4.68 2.73
C GLU A 218 -19.00 -5.27 3.28
N GLN A 219 -18.91 -6.09 4.33
CA GLN A 219 -20.09 -6.69 4.99
C GLN A 219 -20.60 -5.86 6.15
N LEU A 220 -19.80 -4.95 6.70
CA LEU A 220 -20.23 -4.07 7.80
C LEU A 220 -21.35 -3.13 7.35
N PRO A 221 -22.47 -3.04 8.12
CA PRO A 221 -23.53 -2.09 7.84
C PRO A 221 -23.02 -0.66 7.73
N ALA A 222 -22.20 -0.21 8.67
CA ALA A 222 -21.59 1.12 8.67
C ALA A 222 -20.78 1.42 7.38
N PHE A 223 -20.12 0.42 6.79
CA PHE A 223 -19.42 0.58 5.52
C PHE A 223 -20.41 0.76 4.35
N ARG A 224 -21.43 -0.09 4.28
CA ARG A 224 -22.46 -0.04 3.22
C ARG A 224 -23.25 1.27 3.25
N GLU A 225 -23.50 1.79 4.44
CA GLU A 225 -24.15 3.09 4.66
C GLU A 225 -23.24 4.29 4.29
N GLY A 226 -21.98 4.06 3.97
CA GLY A 226 -21.05 5.11 3.56
C GLY A 226 -20.59 6.01 4.72
N LEU A 227 -20.55 5.48 5.95
CA LEU A 227 -20.15 6.25 7.12
C LEU A 227 -18.62 6.42 7.22
N PHE A 228 -17.86 5.62 6.49
CA PHE A 228 -16.40 5.68 6.44
C PHE A 228 -15.83 5.10 5.14
N TYR A 229 -14.55 5.36 4.89
CA TYR A 229 -13.77 4.75 3.82
C TYR A 229 -12.35 4.41 4.31
N VAL A 230 -11.68 3.48 3.61
CA VAL A 230 -10.33 3.03 3.97
C VAL A 230 -9.29 3.95 3.35
N GLN A 231 -8.47 4.58 4.18
CA GLN A 231 -7.35 5.39 3.70
C GLN A 231 -6.28 5.54 4.79
N ASP A 232 -5.02 5.53 4.40
CA ASP A 232 -3.90 5.81 5.30
C ASP A 232 -3.92 7.27 5.78
N PRO A 233 -3.54 7.54 7.04
CA PRO A 233 -3.49 8.91 7.57
C PRO A 233 -2.57 9.83 6.76
N ALA A 234 -1.43 9.33 6.25
CA ALA A 234 -0.52 10.12 5.42
C ALA A 234 -1.20 10.62 4.13
N ALA A 235 -1.98 9.74 3.48
CA ALA A 235 -2.72 10.11 2.27
C ALA A 235 -3.83 11.13 2.55
N LYS A 236 -4.51 11.06 3.70
CA LYS A 236 -5.46 12.10 4.12
C LYS A 236 -4.74 13.40 4.46
N LEU A 237 -3.62 13.33 5.19
CA LEU A 237 -2.82 14.49 5.55
C LEU A 237 -2.39 15.28 4.31
N SER A 238 -2.00 14.61 3.22
CA SER A 238 -1.63 15.29 1.97
C SER A 238 -2.76 16.15 1.43
N VAL A 239 -4.00 15.66 1.47
CA VAL A 239 -5.19 16.41 1.03
C VAL A 239 -5.47 17.59 1.96
N LEU A 240 -5.35 17.42 3.27
CA LEU A 240 -5.52 18.53 4.23
C LEU A 240 -4.44 19.62 4.03
N CYS A 241 -3.25 19.24 3.55
CA CYS A 241 -2.19 20.18 3.18
C CYS A 241 -2.44 20.88 1.83
N ALA A 242 -3.40 20.43 1.01
CA ALA A 242 -3.63 20.99 -0.33
C ALA A 242 -4.20 22.42 -0.35
N GLY A 243 -4.69 22.93 0.81
CA GLY A 243 -5.29 24.28 0.87
C GLY A 243 -6.60 24.33 0.10
N LEU A 244 -7.49 23.39 0.38
CA LEU A 244 -8.80 23.29 -0.26
C LEU A 244 -9.67 24.52 0.04
N PRO A 245 -10.47 24.99 -0.93
CA PRO A 245 -11.33 26.16 -0.73
C PRO A 245 -12.53 25.80 0.18
N GLU A 246 -12.63 26.45 1.36
CA GLU A 246 -13.71 26.21 2.35
C GLU A 246 -15.10 26.59 1.83
N SER A 247 -15.18 27.59 0.97
CA SER A 247 -16.45 28.06 0.36
C SER A 247 -16.94 27.21 -0.80
N GLY A 248 -16.16 26.17 -1.18
CA GLY A 248 -16.32 25.44 -2.43
C GLY A 248 -15.51 26.07 -3.56
N GLY A 249 -15.07 25.24 -4.52
CA GLY A 249 -14.25 25.65 -5.67
C GLY A 249 -14.05 24.47 -6.60
N ASN A 250 -13.20 24.65 -7.60
CA ASN A 250 -12.89 23.62 -8.60
C ASN A 250 -11.61 22.88 -8.19
N VAL A 251 -11.72 21.60 -7.93
CA VAL A 251 -10.60 20.72 -7.57
C VAL A 251 -10.41 19.65 -8.64
N LEU A 252 -9.16 19.39 -9.01
CA LEU A 252 -8.78 18.30 -9.89
C LEU A 252 -7.90 17.30 -9.11
N ASP A 253 -8.24 16.01 -9.15
CA ASP A 253 -7.40 14.90 -8.66
C ASP A 253 -7.00 14.06 -9.88
N CYS A 254 -5.74 14.18 -10.32
CA CYS A 254 -5.32 13.72 -11.65
C CYS A 254 -5.01 12.22 -11.73
N CYS A 255 -4.76 11.55 -10.61
CA CYS A 255 -4.45 10.11 -10.52
C CYS A 255 -5.23 9.49 -9.35
N ALA A 256 -6.55 9.72 -9.36
CA ALA A 256 -7.42 9.64 -8.19
C ALA A 256 -7.68 8.22 -7.66
N ALA A 257 -7.63 7.19 -8.52
CA ALA A 257 -8.12 5.87 -8.15
C ALA A 257 -7.35 5.22 -6.98
N PRO A 258 -8.07 4.61 -6.04
CA PRO A 258 -9.50 4.29 -6.01
C PRO A 258 -10.45 5.40 -5.48
N GLY A 259 -10.00 6.63 -5.32
CA GLY A 259 -10.84 7.78 -4.96
C GLY A 259 -10.59 8.36 -3.57
N GLY A 260 -9.71 7.75 -2.77
CA GLY A 260 -9.52 8.14 -1.36
C GLY A 260 -9.19 9.62 -1.15
N LYS A 261 -8.34 10.23 -2.00
CA LYS A 261 -7.98 11.64 -1.91
C LYS A 261 -9.14 12.55 -2.35
N SER A 262 -9.83 12.18 -3.41
CA SER A 262 -11.05 12.88 -3.86
C SER A 262 -12.14 12.85 -2.77
N PHE A 263 -12.33 11.71 -2.08
CA PHE A 263 -13.30 11.60 -0.98
C PHE A 263 -12.90 12.48 0.20
N ALA A 264 -11.60 12.48 0.56
CA ALA A 264 -11.08 13.36 1.61
C ALA A 264 -11.30 14.83 1.26
N ALA A 265 -11.05 15.24 0.01
CA ALA A 265 -11.25 16.59 -0.47
C ALA A 265 -12.73 16.98 -0.43
N ALA A 266 -13.63 16.13 -0.92
CA ALA A 266 -15.09 16.39 -0.91
C ALA A 266 -15.63 16.58 0.51
N ILE A 267 -15.19 15.74 1.46
CA ILE A 267 -15.58 15.83 2.86
C ILE A 267 -15.01 17.11 3.50
N ALA A 268 -13.74 17.43 3.26
CA ALA A 268 -13.09 18.63 3.79
C ALA A 268 -13.74 19.93 3.25
N MET A 269 -14.24 19.91 2.01
CA MET A 269 -14.98 21.02 1.40
C MET A 269 -16.46 21.08 1.85
N GLY A 270 -16.89 20.24 2.77
CA GLY A 270 -18.29 20.21 3.24
C GLY A 270 -19.29 19.76 2.15
N GLY A 271 -18.84 19.01 1.15
CA GLY A 271 -19.67 18.60 0.00
C GLY A 271 -19.93 19.71 -1.02
N LYS A 272 -19.27 20.87 -0.89
CA LYS A 272 -19.43 22.04 -1.77
C LYS A 272 -18.43 22.03 -2.92
N GLY A 273 -18.70 22.88 -3.95
CA GLY A 273 -17.83 23.00 -5.12
C GLY A 273 -17.88 21.77 -6.04
N SER A 274 -16.86 21.59 -6.86
CA SER A 274 -16.77 20.47 -7.80
C SER A 274 -15.40 19.82 -7.74
N ILE A 275 -15.36 18.49 -7.87
CA ILE A 275 -14.11 17.70 -7.92
C ILE A 275 -14.17 16.85 -9.18
N VAL A 276 -13.20 17.06 -10.07
CA VAL A 276 -12.94 16.16 -11.21
C VAL A 276 -11.88 15.17 -10.79
N SER A 277 -12.22 13.88 -10.81
CA SER A 277 -11.33 12.79 -10.36
C SER A 277 -10.95 11.92 -11.54
N CYS A 278 -9.68 11.92 -11.91
CA CYS A 278 -9.18 11.26 -13.11
C CYS A 278 -8.36 10.01 -12.83
N ASP A 279 -8.45 9.03 -13.72
CA ASP A 279 -7.48 7.92 -13.83
C ASP A 279 -7.39 7.50 -15.30
N ILE A 280 -6.23 7.00 -15.71
CA ILE A 280 -6.01 6.55 -17.09
C ILE A 280 -6.81 5.28 -17.45
N TYR A 281 -7.19 4.47 -16.46
CA TYR A 281 -7.86 3.19 -16.65
C TYR A 281 -9.37 3.27 -16.38
N PRO A 282 -10.25 2.89 -17.35
CA PRO A 282 -11.71 2.95 -17.17
C PRO A 282 -12.23 2.14 -15.97
N HIS A 283 -11.67 0.95 -15.72
CA HIS A 283 -12.09 0.13 -14.59
C HIS A 283 -11.76 0.78 -13.24
N LYS A 284 -10.80 1.70 -13.19
CA LYS A 284 -10.44 2.45 -11.99
C LYS A 284 -11.35 3.66 -11.77
N THR A 285 -11.81 4.33 -12.84
CA THR A 285 -12.80 5.41 -12.68
C THR A 285 -14.12 4.88 -12.11
N ALA A 286 -14.53 3.68 -12.47
CA ALA A 286 -15.69 3.02 -11.86
C ALA A 286 -15.54 2.79 -10.33
N LEU A 287 -14.31 2.59 -9.82
CA LEU A 287 -14.08 2.51 -8.37
C LEU A 287 -14.34 3.85 -7.67
N ILE A 288 -13.95 4.95 -8.31
CA ILE A 288 -14.18 6.31 -7.80
C ILE A 288 -15.69 6.58 -7.75
N GLU A 289 -16.41 6.31 -8.84
CA GLU A 289 -17.86 6.50 -8.94
C GLU A 289 -18.61 5.71 -7.87
N ASN A 290 -18.33 4.41 -7.76
CA ASN A 290 -18.95 3.53 -6.77
C ASN A 290 -18.65 3.99 -5.33
N GLY A 291 -17.41 4.43 -5.07
CA GLY A 291 -17.00 4.95 -3.76
C GLY A 291 -17.73 6.26 -3.42
N ALA A 292 -17.77 7.21 -4.34
CA ALA A 292 -18.47 8.48 -4.18
C ALA A 292 -19.97 8.27 -3.94
N ALA A 293 -20.62 7.42 -4.74
CA ALA A 293 -22.03 7.08 -4.60
C ALA A 293 -22.32 6.45 -3.22
N ARG A 294 -21.52 5.47 -2.78
CA ARG A 294 -21.64 4.85 -1.47
C ARG A 294 -21.52 5.87 -0.33
N LEU A 295 -20.55 6.79 -0.44
CA LEU A 295 -20.32 7.82 0.57
C LEU A 295 -21.33 8.98 0.48
N GLY A 296 -22.11 9.07 -0.61
CA GLY A 296 -23.08 10.16 -0.87
C GLY A 296 -22.40 11.48 -1.23
N LEU A 297 -21.24 11.42 -1.87
CA LEU A 297 -20.46 12.58 -2.32
C LEU A 297 -20.90 12.92 -3.76
N THR A 298 -21.83 13.85 -3.89
CA THR A 298 -22.45 14.22 -5.17
C THR A 298 -21.65 15.24 -5.99
N ASN A 299 -20.63 15.84 -5.38
CA ASN A 299 -19.78 16.85 -5.99
C ASN A 299 -18.51 16.27 -6.65
N ILE A 300 -18.42 14.93 -6.79
CA ILE A 300 -17.32 14.23 -7.47
C ILE A 300 -17.79 13.74 -8.84
N THR A 301 -17.03 14.07 -9.88
CA THR A 301 -17.21 13.54 -11.23
C THR A 301 -15.94 12.75 -11.63
N ALA A 302 -16.08 11.46 -11.89
CA ALA A 302 -14.97 10.64 -12.38
C ALA A 302 -14.83 10.77 -13.90
N ARG A 303 -13.59 10.86 -14.40
CA ARG A 303 -13.27 10.95 -15.83
C ARG A 303 -12.05 10.12 -16.18
N GLN A 304 -12.12 9.38 -17.28
CA GLN A 304 -10.93 8.75 -17.83
C GLN A 304 -10.05 9.81 -18.49
N GLN A 305 -8.82 9.99 -17.99
CA GLN A 305 -7.87 10.97 -18.52
C GLN A 305 -6.42 10.53 -18.23
N ASP A 306 -5.55 10.70 -19.21
CA ASP A 306 -4.11 10.60 -19.02
C ASP A 306 -3.58 11.90 -18.41
N ALA A 307 -3.05 11.85 -17.20
CA ALA A 307 -2.55 13.00 -16.47
C ALA A 307 -1.37 13.73 -17.15
N SER A 308 -0.70 13.08 -18.11
CA SER A 308 0.40 13.65 -18.89
C SER A 308 -0.05 14.37 -20.18
N GLN A 309 -1.36 14.41 -20.46
CA GLN A 309 -1.96 15.03 -21.64
C GLN A 309 -2.76 16.25 -21.24
N VAL A 310 -2.55 17.37 -21.96
CA VAL A 310 -3.25 18.62 -21.68
C VAL A 310 -4.72 18.55 -22.11
N VAL A 311 -5.59 19.04 -21.23
CA VAL A 311 -7.03 19.25 -21.47
C VAL A 311 -7.26 20.77 -21.52
N PRO A 312 -7.45 21.35 -22.70
CA PRO A 312 -7.44 22.82 -22.89
C PRO A 312 -8.46 23.58 -22.02
N GLU A 313 -9.65 23.00 -21.81
CA GLU A 313 -10.72 23.61 -21.02
C GLU A 313 -10.40 23.73 -19.51
N TRP A 314 -9.35 23.06 -19.03
CA TRP A 314 -8.95 23.14 -17.62
C TRP A 314 -7.81 24.11 -17.35
N VAL A 315 -7.16 24.63 -18.40
CA VAL A 315 -6.01 25.53 -18.24
C VAL A 315 -6.41 26.78 -17.45
N GLY A 316 -5.75 26.99 -16.30
CA GLY A 316 -6.00 28.13 -15.40
C GLY A 316 -7.38 28.13 -14.70
N ALA A 317 -8.09 27.00 -14.67
CA ALA A 317 -9.48 26.93 -14.18
C ALA A 317 -9.61 26.33 -12.76
N MET A 318 -8.56 25.69 -12.23
CA MET A 318 -8.64 24.94 -10.97
C MET A 318 -8.11 25.75 -9.78
N ASP A 319 -8.87 25.79 -8.69
CA ASP A 319 -8.44 26.38 -7.42
C ASP A 319 -7.35 25.53 -6.76
N THR A 320 -7.54 24.20 -6.83
CA THR A 320 -6.60 23.22 -6.27
C THR A 320 -6.45 22.04 -7.22
N VAL A 321 -5.20 21.63 -7.48
CA VAL A 321 -4.87 20.41 -8.22
C VAL A 321 -4.13 19.46 -7.31
N ILE A 322 -4.60 18.22 -7.22
CA ILE A 322 -3.98 17.12 -6.48
C ILE A 322 -3.26 16.21 -7.50
N ALA A 323 -1.94 16.24 -7.48
CA ALA A 323 -1.06 15.40 -8.29
C ALA A 323 -0.43 14.30 -7.40
N ASP A 324 -1.23 13.26 -7.08
CA ASP A 324 -0.76 12.03 -6.43
C ASP A 324 -0.25 11.06 -7.49
N VAL A 325 0.97 11.28 -7.92
CA VAL A 325 1.50 10.69 -9.15
C VAL A 325 1.89 9.21 -9.00
N PRO A 326 1.88 8.43 -10.11
CA PRO A 326 2.43 7.08 -10.10
C PRO A 326 3.88 7.08 -9.62
N CYS A 327 4.22 6.19 -8.69
CA CYS A 327 5.54 6.12 -8.07
C CYS A 327 6.00 4.68 -7.82
N SER A 328 7.23 4.51 -7.33
CA SER A 328 7.78 3.20 -6.97
C SER A 328 6.96 2.47 -5.91
N GLY A 329 6.29 3.20 -5.02
CA GLY A 329 5.49 2.64 -3.92
C GLY A 329 6.32 2.12 -2.75
N LEU A 330 7.60 2.49 -2.65
CA LEU A 330 8.50 1.97 -1.61
C LEU A 330 8.14 2.43 -0.18
N GLY A 331 7.19 3.33 -0.03
CA GLY A 331 6.63 3.71 1.27
C GLY A 331 5.49 2.81 1.76
N ILE A 332 4.95 1.93 0.92
CA ILE A 332 3.78 1.10 1.24
C ILE A 332 4.05 -0.41 1.23
N ILE A 333 5.31 -0.80 1.40
CA ILE A 333 5.75 -2.22 1.39
C ILE A 333 4.98 -3.04 2.43
N ARG A 334 4.66 -2.47 3.60
CA ARG A 334 3.83 -3.11 4.63
C ARG A 334 2.51 -3.64 4.08
N LYS A 335 1.85 -2.86 3.22
CA LYS A 335 0.55 -3.19 2.60
C LYS A 335 0.68 -4.00 1.31
N LYS A 336 1.79 -3.81 0.60
CA LYS A 336 2.09 -4.45 -0.68
C LYS A 336 3.51 -5.05 -0.67
N PRO A 337 3.72 -6.20 0.00
CA PRO A 337 5.05 -6.75 0.23
C PRO A 337 5.76 -7.21 -1.05
N ASP A 338 5.03 -7.43 -2.14
CA ASP A 338 5.57 -7.73 -3.46
C ASP A 338 6.40 -6.59 -4.06
N ILE A 339 6.13 -5.34 -3.67
CA ILE A 339 6.88 -4.15 -4.13
C ILE A 339 8.39 -4.30 -3.85
N ARG A 340 8.78 -4.94 -2.75
CA ARG A 340 10.20 -5.16 -2.41
C ARG A 340 10.98 -5.97 -3.43
N TYR A 341 10.28 -6.72 -4.29
CA TYR A 341 10.88 -7.57 -5.31
C TYR A 341 10.74 -7.01 -6.72
N LYS A 342 10.32 -5.76 -6.87
CA LYS A 342 10.31 -5.07 -8.16
C LYS A 342 11.72 -4.95 -8.73
N ASN A 343 11.83 -5.00 -10.03
CA ASN A 343 13.06 -4.65 -10.72
C ASN A 343 13.32 -3.15 -10.58
N LEU A 344 14.37 -2.77 -9.86
CA LEU A 344 14.70 -1.37 -9.58
C LEU A 344 15.02 -0.56 -10.86
N LYS A 345 15.45 -1.23 -11.94
CA LYS A 345 15.69 -0.57 -13.23
C LYS A 345 14.41 -0.03 -13.88
N GLU A 346 13.28 -0.73 -13.67
CA GLU A 346 11.97 -0.27 -14.18
C GLU A 346 11.46 0.99 -13.46
N LEU A 347 12.11 1.37 -12.36
CA LEU A 347 11.77 2.57 -11.60
C LEU A 347 12.59 3.81 -12.04
N GLU A 348 13.55 3.65 -12.96
CA GLU A 348 14.46 4.73 -13.38
C GLU A 348 13.74 5.81 -14.20
N ASP A 349 12.70 5.44 -14.94
CA ASP A 349 11.93 6.36 -15.79
C ASP A 349 10.80 7.10 -15.03
N LEU A 350 10.51 6.70 -13.78
CA LEU A 350 9.42 7.31 -13.00
C LEU A 350 9.59 8.81 -12.76
N PRO A 351 10.79 9.33 -12.39
CA PRO A 351 10.95 10.76 -12.16
C PRO A 351 10.62 11.62 -13.39
N ALA A 352 10.98 11.16 -14.59
CA ALA A 352 10.66 11.87 -15.84
C ALA A 352 9.15 11.90 -16.11
N LEU A 353 8.45 10.78 -15.89
CA LEU A 353 6.99 10.73 -15.98
C LEU A 353 6.32 11.62 -14.95
N GLN A 354 6.81 11.60 -13.71
CA GLN A 354 6.28 12.40 -12.60
C GLN A 354 6.43 13.90 -12.88
N LEU A 355 7.61 14.33 -13.37
CA LEU A 355 7.83 15.73 -13.77
C LEU A 355 6.88 16.14 -14.89
N LYS A 356 6.74 15.32 -15.95
CA LYS A 356 5.82 15.59 -17.06
C LYS A 356 4.37 15.74 -16.57
N ILE A 357 3.92 14.87 -15.67
CA ILE A 357 2.59 14.98 -15.07
C ILE A 357 2.50 16.28 -14.28
N LEU A 358 3.47 16.58 -13.42
CA LEU A 358 3.47 17.78 -12.58
C LEU A 358 3.39 19.07 -13.42
N GLU A 359 4.17 19.18 -14.51
CA GLU A 359 4.13 20.30 -15.45
C GLU A 359 2.75 20.43 -16.13
N THR A 360 2.18 19.33 -16.59
CA THR A 360 0.84 19.33 -17.19
C THR A 360 -0.20 19.82 -16.18
N GLN A 361 -0.18 19.29 -14.96
CA GLN A 361 -1.12 19.61 -13.90
C GLN A 361 -0.97 21.04 -13.38
N ALA A 362 0.25 21.57 -13.38
CA ALA A 362 0.53 22.97 -13.03
C ALA A 362 -0.19 23.97 -13.96
N SER A 363 -0.34 23.63 -15.25
CA SER A 363 -1.04 24.48 -16.22
C SER A 363 -2.51 24.72 -15.86
N TYR A 364 -3.13 23.81 -15.13
CA TYR A 364 -4.55 23.90 -14.75
C TYR A 364 -4.79 24.79 -13.53
N VAL A 365 -3.78 24.97 -12.69
CA VAL A 365 -3.90 25.80 -11.48
C VAL A 365 -4.10 27.25 -11.89
N ARG A 366 -5.14 27.91 -11.38
CA ARG A 366 -5.33 29.36 -11.60
C ARG A 366 -4.30 30.20 -10.86
N PRO A 367 -4.05 31.47 -11.25
CA PRO A 367 -3.26 32.39 -10.42
C PRO A 367 -3.79 32.44 -8.98
N GLY A 368 -2.91 32.35 -7.97
CA GLY A 368 -3.27 32.24 -6.58
C GLY A 368 -3.83 30.86 -6.16
N GLY A 369 -3.87 29.88 -7.05
CA GLY A 369 -4.30 28.49 -6.75
C GLY A 369 -3.18 27.63 -6.18
N THR A 370 -3.52 26.42 -5.76
CA THR A 370 -2.60 25.45 -5.13
C THR A 370 -2.39 24.21 -5.99
N LEU A 371 -1.16 23.74 -6.08
CA LEU A 371 -0.78 22.44 -6.63
C LEU A 371 -0.19 21.58 -5.51
N LEU A 372 -0.85 20.50 -5.22
CA LEU A 372 -0.32 19.47 -4.31
C LEU A 372 0.42 18.42 -5.13
N TYR A 373 1.69 18.17 -4.84
CA TYR A 373 2.43 17.03 -5.34
C TYR A 373 2.61 16.00 -4.24
N SER A 374 2.27 14.75 -4.49
CA SER A 374 2.43 13.67 -3.51
C SER A 374 2.80 12.32 -4.14
N THR A 375 3.49 11.49 -3.37
CA THR A 375 3.88 10.13 -3.73
C THR A 375 3.81 9.21 -2.50
N CYS A 376 3.65 7.91 -2.73
CA CYS A 376 3.78 6.89 -1.69
C CYS A 376 5.17 6.24 -1.68
N THR A 377 6.23 7.04 -1.86
CA THR A 377 7.63 6.59 -1.82
C THR A 377 8.48 7.48 -0.92
N VAL A 378 9.64 6.97 -0.52
CA VAL A 378 10.64 7.70 0.30
C VAL A 378 11.89 8.08 -0.51
N LEU A 379 11.87 7.90 -1.83
CA LEU A 379 13.02 8.17 -2.69
C LEU A 379 13.08 9.64 -3.08
N LYS A 380 14.19 10.32 -2.77
CA LYS A 380 14.42 11.72 -3.10
C LYS A 380 14.28 12.03 -4.59
N ARG A 381 14.74 11.11 -5.44
CA ARG A 381 14.65 11.26 -6.91
C ARG A 381 13.22 11.34 -7.44
N GLU A 382 12.25 10.78 -6.71
CA GLU A 382 10.82 10.82 -7.04
C GLU A 382 10.07 11.94 -6.29
N ASN A 383 10.72 12.56 -5.30
CA ASN A 383 10.17 13.52 -4.36
C ASN A 383 10.82 14.90 -4.55
N GLU A 384 11.78 15.24 -3.70
CA GLU A 384 12.42 16.56 -3.65
C GLU A 384 13.10 16.93 -4.97
N ASP A 385 13.71 15.95 -5.68
CA ASP A 385 14.42 16.21 -6.93
C ASP A 385 13.44 16.55 -8.06
N VAL A 386 12.26 15.91 -8.14
CA VAL A 386 11.19 16.24 -9.10
C VAL A 386 10.66 17.64 -8.82
N VAL A 387 10.39 17.99 -7.56
CA VAL A 387 9.94 19.34 -7.18
C VAL A 387 10.99 20.39 -7.51
N SER A 388 12.27 20.10 -7.25
CA SER A 388 13.38 21.02 -7.56
C SER A 388 13.52 21.26 -9.07
N ALA A 389 13.43 20.20 -9.87
CA ALA A 389 13.45 20.28 -11.33
C ALA A 389 12.26 21.11 -11.86
N PHE A 390 11.06 20.90 -11.32
CA PHE A 390 9.89 21.68 -11.66
C PHE A 390 10.07 23.16 -11.35
N LEU A 391 10.48 23.51 -10.13
CA LEU A 391 10.65 24.90 -9.70
C LEU A 391 11.76 25.64 -10.46
N ALA A 392 12.74 24.92 -11.01
CA ALA A 392 13.81 25.52 -11.81
C ALA A 392 13.31 26.14 -13.12
N VAL A 393 12.18 25.66 -13.67
CA VAL A 393 11.61 26.12 -14.95
C VAL A 393 10.25 26.80 -14.79
N HIS A 394 9.60 26.65 -13.63
CA HIS A 394 8.28 27.22 -13.32
C HIS A 394 8.38 28.31 -12.25
N GLY A 395 9.02 29.44 -12.58
CA GLY A 395 9.22 30.55 -11.66
C GLY A 395 7.94 31.23 -11.15
N GLU A 396 6.80 30.91 -11.73
CA GLU A 396 5.46 31.30 -11.28
C GLU A 396 4.95 30.49 -10.07
N PHE A 397 5.63 29.40 -9.69
CA PHE A 397 5.31 28.62 -8.50
C PHE A 397 6.33 28.83 -7.39
N THR A 398 5.89 28.63 -6.16
CA THR A 398 6.74 28.60 -4.96
C THR A 398 6.21 27.58 -3.98
N THR A 399 7.07 27.00 -3.16
CA THR A 399 6.61 26.14 -2.03
C THR A 399 5.92 27.01 -0.98
N GLU A 400 4.95 26.43 -0.27
CA GLU A 400 4.19 27.07 0.78
C GLU A 400 4.16 26.18 2.03
N PRO A 401 4.33 26.76 3.26
CA PRO A 401 4.30 25.99 4.50
C PRO A 401 3.13 25.02 4.61
N LEU A 402 3.37 23.84 5.16
CA LEU A 402 2.34 22.82 5.35
C LEU A 402 1.58 23.06 6.68
N PRO A 403 0.24 23.08 6.67
CA PRO A 403 -0.58 23.15 7.88
C PRO A 403 -0.63 21.77 8.56
N LEU A 404 0.40 21.44 9.33
CA LEU A 404 0.56 20.12 9.95
C LEU A 404 -0.04 20.07 11.36
N PRO A 405 -0.59 18.92 11.81
CA PRO A 405 -0.93 18.67 13.22
C PRO A 405 0.28 18.85 14.16
N GLY A 406 0.01 19.19 15.41
CA GLY A 406 1.05 19.52 16.39
C GLY A 406 2.05 18.41 16.75
N VAL A 407 1.79 17.17 16.33
CA VAL A 407 2.76 16.05 16.45
C VAL A 407 3.97 16.22 15.52
N PHE A 408 3.80 17.00 14.44
CA PHE A 408 4.89 17.33 13.52
C PHE A 408 5.57 18.63 13.92
N SER A 409 6.88 18.72 13.67
CA SER A 409 7.58 20.00 13.76
C SER A 409 7.03 21.00 12.75
N LYS A 410 7.18 22.31 13.01
CA LYS A 410 6.85 23.34 12.02
C LYS A 410 7.56 23.04 10.71
N ASN A 411 6.81 23.06 9.61
CA ASN A 411 7.32 22.82 8.29
C ASN A 411 7.21 24.12 7.47
N GLU A 412 8.32 24.79 7.29
CA GLU A 412 8.40 26.04 6.52
C GLU A 412 8.86 25.80 5.07
N THR A 413 9.34 24.59 4.78
CA THR A 413 9.86 24.25 3.44
C THR A 413 8.76 23.94 2.43
N GLY A 414 7.54 23.66 2.89
CA GLY A 414 6.45 23.21 2.04
C GLY A 414 6.58 21.75 1.55
N MET A 415 7.56 21.01 2.08
CA MET A 415 7.82 19.61 1.74
C MET A 415 7.95 18.76 2.99
N LEU A 416 7.34 17.57 3.01
CA LEU A 416 7.40 16.62 4.12
C LEU A 416 7.54 15.20 3.57
N THR A 417 8.54 14.47 4.04
CA THR A 417 8.67 13.03 3.82
C THR A 417 8.33 12.28 5.12
N LEU A 418 7.28 11.48 5.10
CA LEU A 418 6.92 10.55 6.16
C LEU A 418 7.64 9.23 5.92
N ILE A 419 8.28 8.70 6.95
CA ILE A 419 9.03 7.43 6.89
C ILE A 419 8.24 6.38 7.70
N PRO A 420 7.99 5.17 7.13
CA PRO A 420 7.34 4.08 7.88
C PRO A 420 8.04 3.82 9.22
N GLY A 421 7.23 3.68 10.28
CA GLY A 421 7.72 3.46 11.65
C GLY A 421 7.87 4.71 12.52
N GLU A 422 7.66 5.92 11.97
CA GLU A 422 7.76 7.17 12.76
C GLU A 422 6.41 7.64 13.32
N TYR A 423 5.37 7.66 12.48
CA TYR A 423 4.06 8.25 12.84
C TYR A 423 2.90 7.25 12.69
N ASP A 424 3.21 5.97 12.67
CA ASP A 424 2.24 4.89 12.42
C ASP A 424 1.46 5.03 11.10
N THR A 425 2.12 5.61 10.09
CA THR A 425 1.62 5.79 8.74
C THR A 425 2.42 4.98 7.73
N ASP A 426 1.95 4.97 6.49
CA ASP A 426 2.78 4.60 5.34
C ASP A 426 3.86 5.66 5.10
N GLY A 427 4.90 5.28 4.33
CA GLY A 427 5.86 6.24 3.79
C GLY A 427 5.19 7.07 2.70
N PHE A 428 5.34 8.39 2.80
CA PHE A 428 4.63 9.31 1.94
C PHE A 428 5.39 10.62 1.78
N PHE A 429 5.31 11.23 0.60
CA PHE A 429 5.82 12.56 0.36
C PHE A 429 4.70 13.54 0.06
N ILE A 430 4.80 14.75 0.60
CA ILE A 430 3.85 15.83 0.43
C ILE A 430 4.62 17.10 0.07
N CYS A 431 4.24 17.75 -1.02
CA CYS A 431 4.73 19.08 -1.35
C CYS A 431 3.55 19.98 -1.74
N ARG A 432 3.46 21.17 -1.11
CA ARG A 432 2.47 22.18 -1.44
C ARG A 432 3.14 23.31 -2.23
N LEU A 433 2.59 23.56 -3.39
CA LEU A 433 3.05 24.59 -4.31
C LEU A 433 1.93 25.64 -4.51
N ARG A 434 2.26 26.90 -4.46
CA ARG A 434 1.37 28.04 -4.73
C ARG A 434 1.72 28.68 -6.06
N ARG A 435 0.75 28.83 -6.96
CA ARG A 435 0.91 29.67 -8.14
C ARG A 435 0.79 31.14 -7.74
N LYS A 436 1.76 31.97 -8.10
CA LYS A 436 1.74 33.42 -7.87
C LYS A 436 0.50 34.04 -8.53
N ALA A 437 -0.06 35.11 -7.90
CA ALA A 437 -1.21 35.83 -8.41
C ALA A 437 -0.90 36.63 -9.67
#